data_2ebade3442c73f601976351e197bf761
#
_entry.id   2ebade3442c73f601976351e197bf761
#
_cell.length_a   1.000
_cell.length_b   1.000
_cell.length_c   1.000
_cell.angle_alpha   90.00
_cell.angle_beta   90.00
_cell.angle_gamma   90.00
#
_symmetry.space_group_name_H-M   'P 1'
#
loop_
_entity.id
_entity.type
_entity.pdbx_description
1 polymer ?
#
loop_
_entity_poly.entity_id
_entity_poly.type
_entity_poly.pdbx_seq_one_letter_code
_entity_poly.pdbx_strand_id
1 'polypeptide(L)'
;MKSAIIPKNEDERLKVLEQYKILDTLPEEDYDAIAKIASSICNTPIALISLIDENRQWFKSNHGLAARETPRELAFCAHSILEPDDLFIVEDARKDDRFFDNPLTTGNPNVIFYAGAPLNTSEGQAIGTLCVIDNEPKELNQNQKEALKLLANQVVSLLELRKKNEELKNVNSKVTQLNEQLNNFAYRLTHDLKSPISGVNFLVDVLKLDHIDLFKETEAENHINLISNRMLYMSTLIDEILEYTKVNTENIVYEDFNLKTILNSIIENIDFENKISFDDKALDIKIKSSKIGFVQVLQNLISNSRKFSDEDKVELEVAFKKDDKYYHFTYNDNGPGIAKEYWEKVFDMFETLNNINNENTGIGLATVKSIIKRLGGEIYVKHREDGKKGVSFHFCIAINEIVD
;
A
#
# COMPACT_ATOMS: atom_id res chain seq x y z
N MET A 1 28.11 -2.66 -47.04
CA MET A 1 27.23 -2.32 -45.90
C MET A 1 27.88 -1.25 -45.05
N LYS A 2 27.11 -0.26 -44.59
CA LYS A 2 27.57 0.75 -43.64
C LYS A 2 26.89 0.47 -42.32
N SER A 3 27.67 0.06 -41.30
CA SER A 3 27.14 -0.10 -39.97
C SER A 3 26.71 1.24 -39.35
N ALA A 4 25.67 1.25 -38.54
CA ALA A 4 25.23 2.44 -37.83
C ALA A 4 26.35 2.94 -36.91
N ILE A 5 26.52 4.26 -36.82
CA ILE A 5 27.42 4.87 -35.86
C ILE A 5 26.85 4.69 -34.43
N ILE A 6 27.72 4.63 -33.44
CA ILE A 6 27.30 4.58 -32.05
C ILE A 6 26.80 5.96 -31.65
N PRO A 7 25.61 6.09 -31.04
CA PRO A 7 25.11 7.37 -30.52
C PRO A 7 26.07 8.02 -29.54
N LYS A 8 26.13 9.34 -29.50
CA LYS A 8 27.00 10.08 -28.57
C LYS A 8 26.63 9.85 -27.10
N ASN A 9 25.39 9.51 -26.83
CA ASN A 9 24.83 9.26 -25.50
C ASN A 9 24.63 7.75 -25.22
N GLU A 10 25.43 6.88 -25.86
CA GLU A 10 25.25 5.42 -25.79
C GLU A 10 25.28 4.87 -24.37
N ASP A 11 26.23 5.33 -23.54
CA ASP A 11 26.32 4.87 -22.15
C ASP A 11 25.06 5.21 -21.33
N GLU A 12 24.45 6.37 -21.57
CA GLU A 12 23.21 6.79 -20.93
C GLU A 12 22.03 5.98 -21.45
N ARG A 13 21.95 5.80 -22.78
CA ARG A 13 20.92 5.02 -23.45
C ARG A 13 20.89 3.56 -22.95
N LEU A 14 22.06 2.92 -22.83
CA LEU A 14 22.17 1.55 -22.34
C LEU A 14 21.77 1.45 -20.84
N LYS A 15 22.18 2.41 -20.01
CA LYS A 15 21.72 2.47 -18.61
C LYS A 15 20.21 2.60 -18.49
N VAL A 16 19.58 3.42 -19.35
CA VAL A 16 18.13 3.56 -19.40
C VAL A 16 17.47 2.24 -19.85
N LEU A 17 18.01 1.58 -20.89
CA LEU A 17 17.51 0.29 -21.34
C LEU A 17 17.57 -0.77 -20.22
N GLU A 18 18.68 -0.84 -19.48
CA GLU A 18 18.85 -1.77 -18.38
C GLU A 18 17.83 -1.59 -17.25
N GLN A 19 17.41 -0.34 -16.97
CA GLN A 19 16.41 -0.05 -15.93
C GLN A 19 15.06 -0.71 -16.20
N TYR A 20 14.69 -0.95 -17.47
CA TYR A 20 13.43 -1.63 -17.82
C TYR A 20 13.48 -3.13 -17.55
N LYS A 21 14.65 -3.72 -17.36
CA LYS A 21 14.84 -5.17 -17.12
C LYS A 21 14.03 -6.03 -18.10
N ILE A 22 14.03 -5.61 -19.36
CA ILE A 22 13.21 -6.21 -20.41
C ILE A 22 13.98 -7.21 -21.28
N LEU A 23 15.31 -7.03 -21.39
CA LEU A 23 16.15 -7.93 -22.17
C LEU A 23 16.11 -9.35 -21.61
N ASP A 24 16.16 -10.33 -22.49
CA ASP A 24 16.16 -11.77 -22.18
C ASP A 24 14.92 -12.27 -21.41
N THR A 25 13.83 -11.48 -21.40
CA THR A 25 12.58 -11.89 -20.79
C THR A 25 11.74 -12.77 -21.74
N LEU A 26 10.80 -13.51 -21.16
CA LEU A 26 9.85 -14.33 -21.91
C LEU A 26 8.94 -13.44 -22.79
N PRO A 27 8.38 -14.01 -23.89
CA PRO A 27 7.34 -13.35 -24.67
C PRO A 27 6.16 -12.92 -23.78
N GLU A 28 5.54 -11.80 -24.11
CA GLU A 28 4.36 -11.27 -23.42
C GLU A 28 3.32 -10.88 -24.47
N GLU A 29 2.09 -11.30 -24.26
CA GLU A 29 0.96 -11.21 -25.21
C GLU A 29 0.69 -9.76 -25.66
N ASP A 30 0.85 -8.79 -24.75
CA ASP A 30 0.62 -7.38 -25.07
C ASP A 30 1.57 -6.85 -26.14
N TYR A 31 2.86 -7.20 -26.06
CA TYR A 31 3.84 -6.79 -27.06
C TYR A 31 3.64 -7.53 -28.38
N ASP A 32 3.28 -8.81 -28.33
CA ASP A 32 3.01 -9.61 -29.53
C ASP A 32 1.76 -9.11 -30.28
N ALA A 33 0.73 -8.69 -29.54
CA ALA A 33 -0.47 -8.08 -30.09
C ALA A 33 -0.14 -6.78 -30.84
N ILE A 34 0.70 -5.89 -30.26
CA ILE A 34 1.11 -4.63 -30.91
C ILE A 34 1.88 -4.92 -32.22
N ALA A 35 2.84 -5.84 -32.18
CA ALA A 35 3.59 -6.20 -33.39
C ALA A 35 2.66 -6.76 -34.50
N LYS A 36 1.73 -7.63 -34.12
CA LYS A 36 0.74 -8.18 -35.05
C LYS A 36 -0.17 -7.09 -35.65
N ILE A 37 -0.61 -6.12 -34.84
CA ILE A 37 -1.42 -4.98 -35.31
C ILE A 37 -0.61 -4.12 -36.28
N ALA A 38 0.67 -3.82 -35.98
CA ALA A 38 1.55 -3.05 -36.84
C ALA A 38 1.72 -3.73 -38.20
N SER A 39 1.99 -5.06 -38.20
CA SER A 39 2.04 -5.87 -39.42
C SER A 39 0.75 -5.77 -40.25
N SER A 40 -0.41 -5.91 -39.61
CA SER A 40 -1.72 -5.85 -40.27
C SER A 40 -2.02 -4.47 -40.86
N ILE A 41 -1.74 -3.38 -40.14
CA ILE A 41 -1.99 -2.00 -40.60
C ILE A 41 -1.07 -1.64 -41.76
N CYS A 42 0.21 -2.02 -41.68
CA CYS A 42 1.19 -1.73 -42.71
C CYS A 42 1.14 -2.73 -43.87
N ASN A 43 0.36 -3.79 -43.72
CA ASN A 43 0.26 -4.89 -44.66
C ASN A 43 1.65 -5.47 -45.02
N THR A 44 2.41 -5.82 -43.98
CA THR A 44 3.77 -6.38 -44.07
C THR A 44 3.83 -7.75 -43.42
N PRO A 45 4.62 -8.71 -43.92
CA PRO A 45 4.71 -10.05 -43.32
C PRO A 45 5.43 -10.10 -42.01
N ILE A 46 6.28 -9.12 -41.70
CA ILE A 46 7.10 -9.09 -40.48
C ILE A 46 6.89 -7.78 -39.74
N ALA A 47 6.74 -7.87 -38.40
CA ALA A 47 6.78 -6.72 -37.52
C ALA A 47 7.51 -7.12 -36.20
N LEU A 48 8.40 -6.23 -35.73
CA LEU A 48 9.25 -6.52 -34.61
C LEU A 48 9.17 -5.37 -33.58
N ILE A 49 9.18 -5.71 -32.31
CA ILE A 49 9.57 -4.79 -31.24
C ILE A 49 10.99 -5.15 -30.87
N SER A 50 11.93 -4.30 -31.31
CA SER A 50 13.36 -4.54 -31.16
C SER A 50 14.00 -3.55 -30.18
N LEU A 51 14.89 -4.04 -29.35
CA LEU A 51 15.67 -3.26 -28.42
C LEU A 51 17.17 -3.35 -28.83
N ILE A 52 17.84 -2.20 -28.83
CA ILE A 52 19.24 -2.13 -29.26
C ILE A 52 20.13 -2.18 -28.02
N ASP A 53 20.70 -3.36 -27.81
CA ASP A 53 21.70 -3.64 -26.77
C ASP A 53 23.11 -3.25 -27.25
N GLU A 54 24.13 -3.46 -26.43
CA GLU A 54 25.52 -3.09 -26.74
C GLU A 54 26.02 -3.72 -28.06
N ASN A 55 25.82 -5.03 -28.24
CA ASN A 55 26.35 -5.77 -29.39
C ASN A 55 25.27 -6.48 -30.21
N ARG A 56 24.04 -6.43 -29.81
CA ARG A 56 22.91 -7.13 -30.45
C ARG A 56 21.67 -6.25 -30.56
N GLN A 57 20.81 -6.60 -31.48
CA GLN A 57 19.42 -6.21 -31.54
C GLN A 57 18.60 -7.38 -31.01
N TRP A 58 17.95 -7.21 -29.89
CA TRP A 58 17.10 -8.23 -29.24
C TRP A 58 15.62 -7.94 -29.49
N PHE A 59 14.84 -9.00 -29.76
CA PHE A 59 13.42 -8.84 -30.09
C PHE A 59 12.52 -9.20 -28.90
N LYS A 60 11.83 -8.21 -28.35
CA LYS A 60 10.77 -8.44 -27.35
C LYS A 60 9.57 -9.11 -28.02
N SER A 61 9.25 -8.74 -29.27
CA SER A 61 8.25 -9.40 -30.10
C SER A 61 8.80 -9.57 -31.52
N ASN A 62 8.54 -10.72 -32.15
CA ASN A 62 9.10 -11.10 -33.42
C ASN A 62 8.06 -11.74 -34.35
N HIS A 63 6.94 -11.03 -34.63
CA HIS A 63 5.91 -11.49 -35.53
C HIS A 63 6.46 -11.70 -36.97
N GLY A 64 6.24 -12.90 -37.51
CA GLY A 64 6.68 -13.26 -38.86
C GLY A 64 8.17 -13.60 -38.99
N LEU A 65 8.97 -13.56 -37.93
CA LEU A 65 10.39 -13.88 -37.92
C LEU A 65 10.70 -14.92 -36.82
N ALA A 66 11.46 -15.97 -37.17
CA ALA A 66 11.85 -17.02 -36.20
C ALA A 66 13.00 -16.59 -35.29
N ALA A 67 13.90 -15.73 -35.75
CA ALA A 67 15.04 -15.25 -34.96
C ALA A 67 14.58 -14.41 -33.76
N ARG A 68 15.31 -14.48 -32.63
CA ARG A 68 15.06 -13.68 -31.45
C ARG A 68 16.05 -12.53 -31.24
N GLU A 69 17.12 -12.54 -31.99
CA GLU A 69 18.15 -11.50 -31.99
C GLU A 69 18.94 -11.51 -33.29
N THR A 70 19.63 -10.40 -33.57
CA THR A 70 20.59 -10.28 -34.67
C THR A 70 21.79 -9.43 -34.20
N PRO A 71 22.97 -9.56 -34.82
CA PRO A 71 24.09 -8.66 -34.54
C PRO A 71 23.69 -7.20 -34.78
N ARG A 72 24.07 -6.32 -33.85
CA ARG A 72 23.75 -4.88 -33.93
C ARG A 72 24.30 -4.22 -35.19
N GLU A 73 25.45 -4.65 -35.65
CA GLU A 73 26.12 -4.09 -36.84
C GLU A 73 25.30 -4.30 -38.12
N LEU A 74 24.44 -5.33 -38.19
CA LEU A 74 23.57 -5.62 -39.32
C LEU A 74 22.19 -4.94 -39.21
N ALA A 75 21.89 -4.36 -38.02
CA ALA A 75 20.53 -3.96 -37.69
C ALA A 75 20.11 -2.63 -38.34
N PHE A 76 19.02 -2.64 -39.10
CA PHE A 76 18.35 -1.42 -39.62
C PHE A 76 17.87 -0.54 -38.45
N CYS A 77 17.42 -1.15 -37.34
CA CYS A 77 16.96 -0.47 -36.14
C CYS A 77 18.09 0.34 -35.47
N ALA A 78 19.36 -0.08 -35.61
CA ALA A 78 20.50 0.68 -35.09
C ALA A 78 20.69 2.03 -35.82
N HIS A 79 20.26 2.14 -37.05
CA HIS A 79 20.20 3.42 -37.79
C HIS A 79 18.99 4.25 -37.31
N SER A 80 17.83 3.61 -37.10
CA SER A 80 16.61 4.28 -36.69
C SER A 80 16.75 5.03 -35.35
N ILE A 81 17.47 4.49 -34.38
CA ILE A 81 17.66 5.15 -33.08
C ILE A 81 18.54 6.41 -33.14
N LEU A 82 19.20 6.67 -34.26
CA LEU A 82 20.00 7.89 -34.48
C LEU A 82 19.12 9.10 -34.83
N GLU A 83 17.91 8.85 -35.33
CA GLU A 83 16.94 9.87 -35.73
C GLU A 83 15.66 9.71 -34.87
N PRO A 84 15.71 10.04 -33.59
CA PRO A 84 14.64 9.67 -32.65
C PRO A 84 13.29 10.37 -32.90
N ASP A 85 13.30 11.50 -33.58
CA ASP A 85 12.11 12.34 -33.77
C ASP A 85 11.23 11.89 -34.94
N ASP A 86 11.76 11.03 -35.84
CA ASP A 86 11.05 10.65 -37.06
C ASP A 86 11.08 9.16 -37.34
N LEU A 87 10.21 8.74 -38.28
CA LEU A 87 10.24 7.38 -38.78
C LEU A 87 11.46 7.17 -39.70
N PHE A 88 12.22 6.12 -39.43
CA PHE A 88 13.27 5.70 -40.30
C PHE A 88 12.70 4.75 -41.38
N ILE A 89 12.67 5.17 -42.65
CA ILE A 89 12.05 4.42 -43.74
C ILE A 89 13.08 4.13 -44.84
N VAL A 90 13.13 2.88 -45.26
CA VAL A 90 13.89 2.39 -46.42
C VAL A 90 12.90 1.71 -47.36
N GLU A 91 12.54 2.37 -48.45
CA GLU A 91 11.54 1.90 -49.43
C GLU A 91 12.05 0.70 -50.28
N ASP A 92 13.33 0.69 -50.62
CA ASP A 92 14.02 -0.40 -51.30
C ASP A 92 15.48 -0.50 -50.86
N ALA A 93 15.77 -1.42 -49.94
CA ALA A 93 17.11 -1.61 -49.39
C ALA A 93 18.19 -1.93 -50.43
N ARG A 94 17.81 -2.50 -51.58
CA ARG A 94 18.76 -2.80 -52.68
C ARG A 94 19.29 -1.54 -53.37
N LYS A 95 18.61 -0.41 -53.21
CA LYS A 95 18.98 0.89 -53.75
C LYS A 95 19.55 1.85 -52.72
N ASP A 96 19.58 1.46 -51.42
CA ASP A 96 20.09 2.26 -50.31
C ASP A 96 21.59 1.96 -50.09
N ASP A 97 22.42 2.97 -50.15
CA ASP A 97 23.89 2.86 -50.00
C ASP A 97 24.34 2.27 -48.65
N ARG A 98 23.45 2.20 -47.66
CA ARG A 98 23.73 1.64 -46.35
C ARG A 98 23.46 0.13 -46.34
N PHE A 99 22.48 -0.36 -47.13
CA PHE A 99 21.90 -1.69 -46.96
C PHE A 99 21.95 -2.59 -48.20
N PHE A 100 22.36 -2.13 -49.40
CA PHE A 100 22.30 -2.90 -50.64
C PHE A 100 23.11 -4.22 -50.58
N ASP A 101 24.16 -4.27 -49.81
CA ASP A 101 25.04 -5.43 -49.58
C ASP A 101 24.93 -6.00 -48.16
N ASN A 102 23.90 -5.59 -47.38
CA ASN A 102 23.65 -6.12 -46.05
C ASN A 102 23.21 -7.60 -46.10
N PRO A 103 23.78 -8.49 -45.27
CA PRO A 103 23.39 -9.91 -45.27
C PRO A 103 21.89 -10.12 -44.99
N LEU A 104 21.20 -9.22 -44.28
CA LEU A 104 19.75 -9.29 -44.04
C LEU A 104 18.95 -8.88 -45.28
N THR A 105 19.53 -8.13 -46.22
CA THR A 105 18.94 -7.74 -47.50
C THR A 105 19.21 -8.79 -48.56
N THR A 106 20.43 -9.30 -48.67
CA THR A 106 20.85 -10.23 -49.72
C THR A 106 20.58 -11.70 -49.40
N GLY A 107 20.35 -12.00 -48.12
CA GLY A 107 20.03 -13.31 -47.56
C GLY A 107 18.72 -13.33 -46.78
N ASN A 108 18.44 -14.42 -46.08
CA ASN A 108 17.26 -14.53 -45.24
C ASN A 108 17.36 -13.55 -44.02
N PRO A 109 16.33 -12.75 -43.70
CA PRO A 109 14.94 -12.81 -44.13
C PRO A 109 14.59 -11.97 -45.41
N ASN A 110 15.56 -11.47 -46.15
CA ASN A 110 15.39 -10.70 -47.35
C ASN A 110 14.66 -9.36 -47.10
N VAL A 111 15.26 -8.51 -46.24
CA VAL A 111 14.72 -7.20 -45.90
C VAL A 111 14.84 -6.23 -47.06
N ILE A 112 13.77 -6.05 -47.83
CA ILE A 112 13.73 -5.11 -48.97
C ILE A 112 13.12 -3.78 -48.54
N PHE A 113 12.00 -3.83 -47.85
CA PHE A 113 11.37 -2.65 -47.23
C PHE A 113 11.55 -2.69 -45.74
N TYR A 114 11.82 -1.53 -45.13
CA TYR A 114 11.88 -1.35 -43.69
C TYR A 114 11.25 -0.01 -43.32
N ALA A 115 10.42 -0.02 -42.29
CA ALA A 115 10.00 1.21 -41.59
C ALA A 115 10.00 0.99 -40.09
N GLY A 116 10.75 1.84 -39.36
CA GLY A 116 10.88 1.76 -37.91
C GLY A 116 10.49 3.07 -37.20
N ALA A 117 9.68 2.97 -36.18
CA ALA A 117 9.36 4.05 -35.29
C ALA A 117 10.23 3.89 -34.00
N PRO A 118 11.07 4.86 -33.67
CA PRO A 118 11.91 4.81 -32.48
C PRO A 118 11.06 4.70 -31.19
N LEU A 119 11.55 3.92 -30.22
CA LEU A 119 10.98 3.79 -28.89
C LEU A 119 11.67 4.79 -27.96
N ASN A 120 11.10 5.98 -27.88
CA ASN A 120 11.64 7.07 -27.09
C ASN A 120 11.09 7.03 -25.67
N THR A 121 11.97 6.87 -24.71
CA THR A 121 11.62 6.89 -23.28
C THR A 121 11.25 8.28 -22.80
N SER A 122 10.61 8.36 -21.63
CA SER A 122 10.34 9.66 -20.97
C SER A 122 11.60 10.47 -20.66
N GLU A 123 12.78 9.82 -20.62
CA GLU A 123 14.10 10.43 -20.43
C GLU A 123 14.72 10.90 -21.75
N GLY A 124 14.02 10.78 -22.89
CA GLY A 124 14.49 11.21 -24.21
C GLY A 124 15.49 10.26 -24.87
N GLN A 125 15.61 9.01 -24.42
CA GLN A 125 16.51 8.03 -25.00
C GLN A 125 15.77 7.08 -25.94
N ALA A 126 16.28 6.92 -27.16
CA ALA A 126 15.79 5.94 -28.13
C ALA A 126 16.41 4.56 -27.82
N ILE A 127 15.65 3.68 -27.17
CA ILE A 127 16.14 2.37 -26.71
C ILE A 127 15.95 1.23 -27.72
N GLY A 128 15.16 1.47 -28.75
CA GLY A 128 14.82 0.47 -29.78
C GLY A 128 13.85 1.02 -30.79
N THR A 129 13.14 0.12 -31.49
CA THR A 129 12.15 0.47 -32.52
C THR A 129 10.97 -0.50 -32.52
N LEU A 130 9.78 0.00 -32.84
CA LEU A 130 8.74 -0.80 -33.44
C LEU A 130 8.91 -0.71 -34.96
N CYS A 131 9.21 -1.82 -35.63
CA CYS A 131 9.46 -1.80 -37.05
C CYS A 131 8.62 -2.83 -37.82
N VAL A 132 8.37 -2.51 -39.09
CA VAL A 132 7.70 -3.37 -40.07
C VAL A 132 8.63 -3.60 -41.24
N ILE A 133 8.62 -4.82 -41.79
CA ILE A 133 9.55 -5.30 -42.79
C ILE A 133 8.77 -6.03 -43.90
N ASP A 134 9.18 -5.83 -45.15
CA ASP A 134 8.66 -6.55 -46.27
C ASP A 134 9.79 -7.08 -47.17
N ASN A 135 9.48 -8.12 -47.93
CA ASN A 135 10.37 -8.73 -48.93
C ASN A 135 10.23 -8.09 -50.34
N GLU A 136 9.37 -7.08 -50.46
CA GLU A 136 9.14 -6.29 -51.65
C GLU A 136 9.26 -4.80 -51.34
N PRO A 137 9.63 -3.95 -52.35
CA PRO A 137 9.63 -2.49 -52.13
C PRO A 137 8.24 -1.99 -51.82
N LYS A 138 8.16 -1.03 -50.87
CA LYS A 138 6.89 -0.50 -50.40
C LYS A 138 7.01 0.96 -49.97
N GLU A 139 5.90 1.68 -50.05
CA GLU A 139 5.71 3.01 -49.52
C GLU A 139 4.55 3.00 -48.51
N LEU A 140 4.73 3.59 -47.36
CA LEU A 140 3.66 3.75 -46.37
C LEU A 140 2.88 5.04 -46.65
N ASN A 141 1.56 4.95 -46.60
CA ASN A 141 0.70 6.14 -46.61
C ASN A 141 0.75 6.86 -45.23
N GLN A 142 0.20 8.08 -45.18
CA GLN A 142 0.23 8.91 -43.99
C GLN A 142 -0.43 8.25 -42.76
N ASN A 143 -1.55 7.57 -42.96
CA ASN A 143 -2.26 6.89 -41.86
C ASN A 143 -1.45 5.72 -41.29
N GLN A 144 -0.72 4.99 -42.13
CA GLN A 144 0.16 3.89 -41.69
C GLN A 144 1.38 4.45 -40.90
N LYS A 145 1.97 5.55 -41.38
CA LYS A 145 3.07 6.22 -40.69
C LYS A 145 2.63 6.71 -39.29
N GLU A 146 1.46 7.34 -39.22
CA GLU A 146 0.89 7.81 -37.93
C GLU A 146 0.55 6.64 -36.99
N ALA A 147 -0.09 5.59 -37.51
CA ALA A 147 -0.41 4.41 -36.72
C ALA A 147 0.85 3.74 -36.14
N LEU A 148 1.93 3.63 -36.94
CA LEU A 148 3.18 3.06 -36.47
C LEU A 148 3.81 3.89 -35.32
N LYS A 149 3.78 5.24 -35.41
CA LYS A 149 4.22 6.13 -34.36
C LYS A 149 3.37 5.96 -33.08
N LEU A 150 2.05 5.90 -33.21
CA LEU A 150 1.15 5.72 -32.05
C LEU A 150 1.35 4.36 -31.36
N LEU A 151 1.55 3.29 -32.14
CA LEU A 151 1.84 1.96 -31.60
C LEU A 151 3.21 1.93 -30.91
N ALA A 152 4.23 2.62 -31.43
CA ALA A 152 5.52 2.75 -30.78
C ALA A 152 5.40 3.47 -29.42
N ASN A 153 4.60 4.53 -29.34
CA ASN A 153 4.30 5.20 -28.06
C ASN A 153 3.59 4.26 -27.08
N GLN A 154 2.70 3.39 -27.57
CA GLN A 154 2.04 2.39 -26.72
C GLN A 154 3.03 1.35 -26.18
N VAL A 155 4.01 0.91 -26.98
CA VAL A 155 5.10 0.04 -26.52
C VAL A 155 5.89 0.72 -25.39
N VAL A 156 6.26 1.99 -25.57
CA VAL A 156 6.97 2.76 -24.52
C VAL A 156 6.12 2.86 -23.26
N SER A 157 4.82 3.13 -23.37
CA SER A 157 3.92 3.20 -22.22
C SER A 157 3.87 1.87 -21.43
N LEU A 158 3.86 0.74 -22.13
CA LEU A 158 3.93 -0.59 -21.49
C LEU A 158 5.27 -0.83 -20.78
N LEU A 159 6.38 -0.40 -21.39
CA LEU A 159 7.70 -0.48 -20.77
C LEU A 159 7.79 0.37 -19.49
N GLU A 160 7.28 1.61 -19.53
CA GLU A 160 7.23 2.49 -18.36
C GLU A 160 6.35 1.91 -17.25
N LEU A 161 5.19 1.37 -17.60
CA LEU A 161 4.30 0.72 -16.64
C LEU A 161 4.97 -0.48 -15.98
N ARG A 162 5.69 -1.31 -16.76
CA ARG A 162 6.48 -2.44 -16.24
C ARG A 162 7.52 -1.97 -15.22
N LYS A 163 8.33 -0.95 -15.58
CA LYS A 163 9.36 -0.37 -14.71
C LYS A 163 8.74 0.10 -13.38
N LYS A 164 7.66 0.88 -13.44
CA LYS A 164 6.95 1.37 -12.25
C LYS A 164 6.37 0.25 -11.40
N ASN A 165 5.82 -0.79 -11.99
CA ASN A 165 5.31 -1.95 -11.25
C ASN A 165 6.43 -2.69 -10.49
N GLU A 166 7.58 -2.88 -11.10
CA GLU A 166 8.73 -3.49 -10.42
C GLU A 166 9.26 -2.61 -9.27
N GLU A 167 9.35 -1.30 -9.47
CA GLU A 167 9.71 -0.35 -8.41
C GLU A 167 8.73 -0.40 -7.25
N LEU A 168 7.42 -0.39 -7.53
CA LEU A 168 6.36 -0.49 -6.51
C LEU A 168 6.44 -1.81 -5.73
N LYS A 169 6.67 -2.94 -6.39
CA LYS A 169 6.85 -4.24 -5.74
C LYS A 169 8.03 -4.21 -4.77
N ASN A 170 9.17 -3.65 -5.20
CA ASN A 170 10.36 -3.55 -4.38
C ASN A 170 10.14 -2.65 -3.15
N VAL A 171 9.50 -1.49 -3.33
CA VAL A 171 9.18 -0.57 -2.23
C VAL A 171 8.20 -1.24 -1.26
N ASN A 172 7.15 -1.88 -1.77
CA ASN A 172 6.16 -2.55 -0.92
C ASN A 172 6.79 -3.70 -0.11
N SER A 173 7.65 -4.51 -0.73
CA SER A 173 8.39 -5.57 -0.03
C SER A 173 9.27 -5.00 1.09
N LYS A 174 9.98 -3.90 0.82
CA LYS A 174 10.82 -3.24 1.83
C LYS A 174 10.01 -2.64 2.99
N VAL A 175 8.86 -2.03 2.69
CA VAL A 175 7.93 -1.51 3.72
C VAL A 175 7.40 -2.64 4.59
N THR A 176 7.00 -3.76 3.99
CA THR A 176 6.54 -4.94 4.73
C THR A 176 7.63 -5.47 5.66
N GLN A 177 8.86 -5.62 5.16
CA GLN A 177 9.99 -6.09 5.97
C GLN A 177 10.31 -5.14 7.14
N LEU A 178 10.32 -3.83 6.91
CA LEU A 178 10.56 -2.84 7.97
C LEU A 178 9.44 -2.88 9.02
N ASN A 179 8.20 -3.06 8.60
CA ASN A 179 7.06 -3.18 9.51
C ASN A 179 7.18 -4.42 10.40
N GLU A 180 7.54 -5.58 9.82
CA GLU A 180 7.81 -6.81 10.58
C GLU A 180 8.96 -6.63 11.58
N GLN A 181 10.05 -5.97 11.18
CA GLN A 181 11.17 -5.69 12.08
C GLN A 181 10.76 -4.79 13.25
N LEU A 182 9.99 -3.73 12.99
CA LEU A 182 9.48 -2.82 14.02
C LEU A 182 8.61 -3.56 15.04
N ASN A 183 7.76 -4.47 14.57
CA ASN A 183 6.89 -5.28 15.43
C ASN A 183 7.65 -6.23 16.31
N ASN A 184 8.60 -6.97 15.72
CA ASN A 184 9.46 -7.86 16.48
C ASN A 184 10.28 -7.10 17.55
N PHE A 185 10.72 -5.90 17.20
CA PHE A 185 11.42 -5.02 18.16
C PHE A 185 10.49 -4.58 19.29
N ALA A 186 9.28 -4.06 18.96
CA ALA A 186 8.30 -3.64 19.97
C ALA A 186 7.90 -4.81 20.89
N TYR A 187 7.67 -6.00 20.35
CA TYR A 187 7.37 -7.20 21.14
C TYR A 187 8.48 -7.55 22.11
N ARG A 188 9.74 -7.59 21.66
CA ARG A 188 10.89 -7.89 22.53
C ARG A 188 11.08 -6.85 23.60
N LEU A 189 11.03 -5.56 23.26
CA LEU A 189 11.12 -4.48 24.22
C LEU A 189 10.04 -4.59 25.31
N THR A 190 8.81 -4.84 24.92
CA THR A 190 7.68 -5.01 25.83
C THR A 190 7.93 -6.16 26.80
N HIS A 191 8.35 -7.33 26.30
CA HIS A 191 8.70 -8.48 27.13
C HIS A 191 9.83 -8.17 28.12
N ASP A 192 10.91 -7.54 27.64
CA ASP A 192 12.10 -7.24 28.42
C ASP A 192 11.86 -6.13 29.47
N LEU A 193 10.89 -5.23 29.21
CA LEU A 193 10.46 -4.22 30.20
C LEU A 193 9.47 -4.79 31.23
N LYS A 194 8.61 -5.73 30.84
CA LYS A 194 7.61 -6.32 31.75
C LYS A 194 8.26 -7.14 32.86
N SER A 195 9.32 -7.86 32.55
CA SER A 195 10.02 -8.71 33.53
C SER A 195 10.56 -7.93 34.72
N PRO A 196 11.40 -6.86 34.58
CA PRO A 196 11.90 -6.10 35.70
C PRO A 196 10.79 -5.37 36.47
N ILE A 197 9.74 -4.87 35.78
CA ILE A 197 8.60 -4.23 36.43
C ILE A 197 7.86 -5.21 37.34
N SER A 198 7.61 -6.43 36.87
CA SER A 198 7.00 -7.48 37.67
C SER A 198 7.87 -7.88 38.86
N GLY A 199 9.21 -7.89 38.69
CA GLY A 199 10.15 -8.14 39.79
C GLY A 199 10.11 -7.07 40.86
N VAL A 200 10.06 -5.78 40.47
CA VAL A 200 9.94 -4.67 41.43
C VAL A 200 8.59 -4.73 42.15
N ASN A 201 7.51 -4.99 41.45
CA ASN A 201 6.17 -5.11 42.02
C ASN A 201 6.12 -6.24 43.05
N PHE A 202 6.68 -7.41 42.73
CA PHE A 202 6.80 -8.51 43.69
C PHE A 202 7.56 -8.12 44.99
N LEU A 203 8.72 -7.43 44.86
CA LEU A 203 9.48 -6.97 45.98
C LEU A 203 8.72 -5.97 46.86
N VAL A 204 7.96 -5.07 46.26
CA VAL A 204 7.09 -4.12 46.93
C VAL A 204 5.97 -4.84 47.71
N ASP A 205 5.35 -5.87 47.08
CA ASP A 205 4.32 -6.67 47.72
C ASP A 205 4.87 -7.46 48.93
N VAL A 206 6.06 -8.04 48.80
CA VAL A 206 6.77 -8.72 49.91
C VAL A 206 7.04 -7.74 51.05
N LEU A 207 7.55 -6.53 50.75
CA LEU A 207 7.79 -5.50 51.77
C LEU A 207 6.51 -5.10 52.51
N LYS A 208 5.37 -4.97 51.77
CA LYS A 208 4.07 -4.67 52.39
C LYS A 208 3.59 -5.78 53.31
N LEU A 209 3.78 -7.05 52.92
CA LEU A 209 3.32 -8.20 53.67
C LEU A 209 4.20 -8.44 54.94
N ASP A 210 5.52 -8.40 54.76
CA ASP A 210 6.45 -8.74 55.84
C ASP A 210 6.56 -7.65 56.91
N HIS A 211 6.24 -6.39 56.58
CA HIS A 211 6.45 -5.23 57.43
C HIS A 211 5.20 -4.36 57.58
N ILE A 212 4.01 -4.93 57.44
CA ILE A 212 2.73 -4.21 57.46
C ILE A 212 2.57 -3.30 58.69
N ASP A 213 2.99 -3.78 59.85
CA ASP A 213 2.88 -3.05 61.14
C ASP A 213 3.85 -1.86 61.20
N LEU A 214 4.98 -1.89 60.47
CA LEU A 214 5.97 -0.83 60.44
C LEU A 214 5.57 0.31 59.50
N PHE A 215 4.78 0.01 58.48
CA PHE A 215 4.40 0.99 57.43
C PHE A 215 3.03 1.64 57.69
N LYS A 216 2.15 0.97 58.43
CA LYS A 216 0.78 1.40 58.66
C LYS A 216 0.72 2.82 59.25
N GLU A 217 -0.07 3.69 58.60
CA GLU A 217 -0.26 5.09 59.00
C GLU A 217 1.00 5.95 58.97
N THR A 218 2.02 5.56 58.20
CA THR A 218 3.26 6.32 58.04
C THR A 218 3.38 6.91 56.62
N GLU A 219 4.27 7.91 56.45
CA GLU A 219 4.62 8.44 55.12
C GLU A 219 5.22 7.35 54.20
N ALA A 220 5.87 6.34 54.77
CA ALA A 220 6.43 5.21 54.03
C ALA A 220 5.34 4.38 53.36
N GLU A 221 4.17 4.21 53.97
CA GLU A 221 3.02 3.55 53.35
C GLU A 221 2.56 4.29 52.08
N ASN A 222 2.49 5.61 52.14
CA ASN A 222 2.14 6.44 51.00
C ASN A 222 3.15 6.29 49.85
N HIS A 223 4.45 6.29 50.17
CA HIS A 223 5.50 6.09 49.13
C HIS A 223 5.46 4.70 48.51
N ILE A 224 5.24 3.65 49.31
CA ILE A 224 5.13 2.27 48.80
C ILE A 224 3.91 2.12 47.91
N ASN A 225 2.76 2.70 48.28
CA ASN A 225 1.56 2.70 47.46
C ASN A 225 1.76 3.47 46.13
N LEU A 226 2.48 4.61 46.21
CA LEU A 226 2.83 5.36 45.00
C LEU A 226 3.72 4.55 44.07
N ILE A 227 4.73 3.82 44.59
CA ILE A 227 5.58 2.93 43.80
C ILE A 227 4.73 1.84 43.14
N SER A 228 3.86 1.15 43.89
CA SER A 228 2.96 0.10 43.35
C SER A 228 2.10 0.64 42.23
N ASN A 229 1.48 1.81 42.39
CA ASN A 229 0.63 2.43 41.37
C ASN A 229 1.43 2.80 40.11
N ARG A 230 2.68 3.26 40.26
CA ARG A 230 3.57 3.55 39.14
C ARG A 230 3.98 2.29 38.37
N MET A 231 4.25 1.19 39.08
CA MET A 231 4.56 -0.10 38.44
C MET A 231 3.36 -0.64 37.68
N LEU A 232 2.15 -0.55 38.26
CA LEU A 232 0.92 -0.93 37.60
C LEU A 232 0.68 -0.10 36.33
N TYR A 233 0.83 1.22 36.42
CA TYR A 233 0.74 2.12 35.26
C TYR A 233 1.72 1.74 34.17
N MET A 234 3.00 1.47 34.48
CA MET A 234 3.99 1.05 33.49
C MET A 234 3.63 -0.29 32.85
N SER A 235 3.12 -1.25 33.63
CA SER A 235 2.66 -2.54 33.08
C SER A 235 1.51 -2.35 32.09
N THR A 236 0.52 -1.53 32.45
CA THR A 236 -0.63 -1.21 31.58
C THR A 236 -0.18 -0.53 30.28
N LEU A 237 0.71 0.47 30.39
CA LEU A 237 1.26 1.19 29.24
C LEU A 237 1.97 0.23 28.26
N ILE A 238 2.75 -0.70 28.80
CA ILE A 238 3.47 -1.72 28.02
C ILE A 238 2.48 -2.66 27.29
N ASP A 239 1.43 -3.11 28.00
CA ASP A 239 0.42 -3.98 27.42
C ASP A 239 -0.36 -3.27 26.29
N GLU A 240 -0.73 -2.00 26.48
CA GLU A 240 -1.42 -1.20 25.47
C GLU A 240 -0.54 -0.89 24.24
N ILE A 241 0.77 -0.64 24.41
CA ILE A 241 1.71 -0.50 23.30
C ILE A 241 1.80 -1.79 22.49
N LEU A 242 1.86 -2.94 23.17
CA LEU A 242 1.89 -4.24 22.49
C LEU A 242 0.60 -4.48 21.69
N GLU A 243 -0.54 -4.14 22.28
CA GLU A 243 -1.83 -4.27 21.64
C GLU A 243 -1.94 -3.35 20.40
N TYR A 244 -1.51 -2.10 20.52
CA TYR A 244 -1.45 -1.16 19.42
C TYR A 244 -0.57 -1.68 18.27
N THR A 245 0.60 -2.27 18.59
CA THR A 245 1.49 -2.84 17.55
C THR A 245 0.88 -4.06 16.87
N LYS A 246 0.25 -4.97 17.61
CA LYS A 246 -0.46 -6.14 17.05
C LYS A 246 -1.56 -5.73 16.08
N VAL A 247 -2.40 -4.78 16.48
CA VAL A 247 -3.47 -4.23 15.63
C VAL A 247 -2.95 -3.77 14.28
N ASN A 248 -1.75 -3.17 14.23
CA ASN A 248 -1.20 -2.64 12.99
C ASN A 248 -0.58 -3.70 12.06
N THR A 249 -0.42 -4.94 12.49
CA THR A 249 0.39 -5.95 11.82
C THR A 249 -0.32 -7.25 11.50
N GLU A 250 -1.28 -7.66 12.31
CA GLU A 250 -2.03 -8.90 12.08
C GLU A 250 -2.94 -8.76 10.84
N ASN A 251 -3.08 -9.85 10.09
CA ASN A 251 -4.00 -9.87 8.95
C ASN A 251 -5.44 -9.67 9.41
N ILE A 252 -6.19 -8.83 8.70
CA ILE A 252 -7.59 -8.61 9.00
C ILE A 252 -8.38 -9.83 8.51
N VAL A 253 -9.05 -10.52 9.44
CA VAL A 253 -9.99 -11.59 9.14
C VAL A 253 -11.40 -11.00 9.18
N TYR A 254 -12.11 -11.11 8.05
CA TYR A 254 -13.51 -10.65 7.94
C TYR A 254 -14.45 -11.80 8.22
N GLU A 255 -15.39 -11.61 9.15
CA GLU A 255 -16.43 -12.56 9.50
C GLU A 255 -17.78 -11.88 9.75
N ASP A 256 -18.86 -12.62 9.63
CA ASP A 256 -20.19 -12.13 9.96
C ASP A 256 -20.44 -12.24 11.46
N PHE A 257 -20.89 -11.16 12.09
CA PHE A 257 -21.25 -11.15 13.50
C PHE A 257 -22.43 -10.22 13.80
N ASN A 258 -23.11 -10.51 14.91
CA ASN A 258 -24.22 -9.69 15.38
C ASN A 258 -23.71 -8.61 16.35
N LEU A 259 -24.06 -7.35 16.06
CA LEU A 259 -23.57 -6.19 16.82
C LEU A 259 -24.08 -6.18 18.27
N LYS A 260 -25.38 -6.50 18.48
CA LYS A 260 -26.00 -6.56 19.80
C LYS A 260 -25.29 -7.60 20.70
N THR A 261 -25.02 -8.78 20.13
CA THR A 261 -24.34 -9.87 20.86
C THR A 261 -22.96 -9.42 21.36
N ILE A 262 -22.20 -8.72 20.51
CA ILE A 262 -20.87 -8.23 20.89
C ILE A 262 -20.97 -7.17 21.98
N LEU A 263 -21.83 -6.17 21.82
CA LEU A 263 -22.00 -5.10 22.81
C LEU A 263 -22.39 -5.65 24.17
N ASN A 264 -23.36 -6.55 24.23
CA ASN A 264 -23.79 -7.18 25.48
C ASN A 264 -22.65 -7.94 26.14
N SER A 265 -21.90 -8.74 25.36
CA SER A 265 -20.72 -9.45 25.92
C SER A 265 -19.65 -8.53 26.46
N ILE A 266 -19.41 -7.39 25.81
CA ILE A 266 -18.43 -6.41 26.27
C ILE A 266 -18.90 -5.75 27.57
N ILE A 267 -20.17 -5.34 27.64
CA ILE A 267 -20.75 -4.68 28.82
C ILE A 267 -20.74 -5.65 30.01
N GLU A 268 -21.17 -6.91 29.84
CA GLU A 268 -21.13 -7.93 30.87
C GLU A 268 -19.72 -8.15 31.44
N ASN A 269 -18.69 -8.05 30.62
CA ASN A 269 -17.28 -8.21 31.04
C ASN A 269 -16.68 -6.98 31.72
N ILE A 270 -17.18 -5.78 31.43
CA ILE A 270 -16.62 -4.51 31.97
C ILE A 270 -17.41 -4.00 33.17
N ASP A 271 -18.72 -4.22 33.20
CA ASP A 271 -19.65 -3.64 34.17
C ASP A 271 -20.05 -4.60 35.28
N PHE A 272 -19.11 -4.96 36.16
CA PHE A 272 -19.40 -5.83 37.31
C PHE A 272 -20.35 -5.18 38.36
N GLU A 273 -20.56 -3.88 38.30
CA GLU A 273 -21.37 -3.12 39.27
C GLU A 273 -22.76 -2.74 38.69
N ASN A 274 -23.09 -3.15 37.47
CA ASN A 274 -24.33 -2.80 36.75
C ASN A 274 -24.59 -1.29 36.65
N LYS A 275 -23.53 -0.53 36.44
CA LYS A 275 -23.57 0.93 36.32
C LYS A 275 -23.78 1.42 34.88
N ILE A 276 -23.67 0.53 33.88
CA ILE A 276 -23.83 0.87 32.47
C ILE A 276 -25.25 0.55 32.04
N SER A 277 -25.98 1.55 31.55
CA SER A 277 -27.25 1.36 30.84
C SER A 277 -27.07 1.56 29.35
N PHE A 278 -27.68 0.66 28.57
CA PHE A 278 -27.51 0.63 27.13
C PHE A 278 -28.82 0.38 26.40
N ASP A 279 -29.18 1.19 25.40
CA ASP A 279 -30.34 0.95 24.54
C ASP A 279 -29.94 0.10 23.32
N ASP A 280 -30.40 -1.14 23.28
CA ASP A 280 -30.01 -2.15 22.30
C ASP A 280 -31.04 -2.42 21.19
N LYS A 281 -32.19 -1.72 21.21
CA LYS A 281 -33.35 -2.05 20.35
C LYS A 281 -33.08 -1.96 18.85
N ALA A 282 -32.15 -1.11 18.44
CA ALA A 282 -31.82 -0.85 17.02
C ALA A 282 -30.61 -1.65 16.52
N LEU A 283 -30.00 -2.51 17.34
CA LEU A 283 -28.67 -3.07 17.06
C LEU A 283 -28.66 -4.59 16.79
N ASP A 284 -29.84 -5.21 16.66
CA ASP A 284 -29.94 -6.62 16.25
C ASP A 284 -29.68 -6.76 14.74
N ILE A 285 -28.44 -6.43 14.34
CA ILE A 285 -27.99 -6.42 12.96
C ILE A 285 -26.75 -7.27 12.79
N LYS A 286 -26.61 -7.89 11.62
CA LYS A 286 -25.37 -8.56 11.21
C LYS A 286 -24.53 -7.63 10.36
N ILE A 287 -23.25 -7.55 10.66
CA ILE A 287 -22.25 -6.84 9.88
C ILE A 287 -21.11 -7.79 9.53
N LYS A 288 -20.48 -7.58 8.36
CA LYS A 288 -19.28 -8.32 7.92
C LYS A 288 -18.06 -7.43 8.09
N SER A 289 -17.21 -7.74 9.04
CA SER A 289 -15.99 -6.98 9.32
C SER A 289 -15.01 -7.78 10.18
N SER A 290 -13.92 -7.18 10.64
CA SER A 290 -13.06 -7.80 11.65
C SER A 290 -13.74 -7.77 13.01
N LYS A 291 -14.23 -8.91 13.49
CA LYS A 291 -14.85 -9.03 14.80
C LYS A 291 -13.90 -8.63 15.93
N ILE A 292 -12.63 -9.11 15.87
CA ILE A 292 -11.59 -8.78 16.86
C ILE A 292 -11.36 -7.27 16.91
N GLY A 293 -11.11 -6.65 15.77
CA GLY A 293 -10.89 -5.20 15.69
C GLY A 293 -12.10 -4.40 16.16
N PHE A 294 -13.32 -4.85 15.80
CA PHE A 294 -14.55 -4.17 16.21
C PHE A 294 -14.81 -4.28 17.72
N VAL A 295 -14.58 -5.45 18.30
CA VAL A 295 -14.64 -5.67 19.76
C VAL A 295 -13.68 -4.71 20.47
N GLN A 296 -12.46 -4.59 20.00
CA GLN A 296 -11.44 -3.73 20.59
C GLN A 296 -11.81 -2.23 20.50
N VAL A 297 -12.38 -1.79 19.36
CA VAL A 297 -12.92 -0.42 19.22
C VAL A 297 -13.96 -0.15 20.31
N LEU A 298 -14.95 -1.03 20.45
CA LEU A 298 -16.02 -0.84 21.43
C LEU A 298 -15.52 -0.95 22.87
N GLN A 299 -14.62 -1.88 23.17
CA GLN A 299 -14.01 -2.00 24.50
C GLN A 299 -13.30 -0.73 24.92
N ASN A 300 -12.50 -0.14 24.02
CA ASN A 300 -11.82 1.12 24.30
C ASN A 300 -12.80 2.28 24.56
N LEU A 301 -13.84 2.41 23.71
CA LEU A 301 -14.85 3.46 23.89
C LEU A 301 -15.64 3.29 25.19
N ILE A 302 -16.13 2.09 25.48
CA ILE A 302 -16.93 1.78 26.68
C ILE A 302 -16.08 1.93 27.95
N SER A 303 -14.83 1.44 27.93
CA SER A 303 -13.90 1.61 29.04
C SER A 303 -13.61 3.07 29.33
N ASN A 304 -13.41 3.89 28.28
CA ASN A 304 -13.23 5.33 28.43
C ASN A 304 -14.47 6.01 29.01
N SER A 305 -15.66 5.69 28.53
CA SER A 305 -16.91 6.27 29.05
C SER A 305 -17.09 5.95 30.54
N ARG A 306 -16.77 4.71 30.97
CA ARG A 306 -16.81 4.33 32.40
C ARG A 306 -15.75 5.07 33.20
N LYS A 307 -14.52 5.15 32.72
CA LYS A 307 -13.36 5.71 33.42
C LYS A 307 -13.49 7.21 33.66
N PHE A 308 -14.04 7.91 32.68
CA PHE A 308 -14.16 9.36 32.70
C PHE A 308 -15.56 9.87 33.09
N SER A 309 -16.48 8.97 33.41
CA SER A 309 -17.81 9.38 33.86
C SER A 309 -17.70 10.14 35.19
N ASP A 310 -18.39 11.26 35.29
CA ASP A 310 -18.62 12.02 36.49
C ASP A 310 -20.04 11.79 37.10
N GLU A 311 -20.77 10.83 36.51
CA GLU A 311 -22.09 10.39 36.96
C GLU A 311 -22.03 8.99 37.59
N ASP A 312 -22.93 8.71 38.53
CA ASP A 312 -23.04 7.40 39.18
C ASP A 312 -23.42 6.29 38.20
N LYS A 313 -24.10 6.66 37.12
CA LYS A 313 -24.56 5.75 36.08
C LYS A 313 -24.13 6.21 34.69
N VAL A 314 -23.46 5.32 33.96
CA VAL A 314 -23.03 5.56 32.59
C VAL A 314 -24.17 5.19 31.63
N GLU A 315 -24.62 6.16 30.85
CA GLU A 315 -25.61 5.95 29.81
C GLU A 315 -24.96 5.93 28.44
N LEU A 316 -25.06 4.79 27.76
CA LEU A 316 -24.50 4.59 26.42
C LEU A 316 -25.63 4.48 25.39
N GLU A 317 -25.44 5.16 24.27
CA GLU A 317 -26.33 5.09 23.12
C GLU A 317 -25.50 4.84 21.86
N VAL A 318 -25.83 3.77 21.13
CA VAL A 318 -25.16 3.44 19.86
C VAL A 318 -26.21 3.45 18.74
N ALA A 319 -25.99 4.29 17.73
CA ALA A 319 -26.80 4.32 16.52
C ALA A 319 -26.01 3.75 15.33
N PHE A 320 -26.74 3.12 14.42
CA PHE A 320 -26.21 2.49 13.23
C PHE A 320 -26.94 2.95 11.97
N LYS A 321 -26.17 3.20 10.89
CA LYS A 321 -26.68 3.40 9.54
C LYS A 321 -25.77 2.69 8.55
N LYS A 322 -26.33 2.23 7.44
CA LYS A 322 -25.59 1.60 6.35
C LYS A 322 -25.87 2.37 5.05
N ASP A 323 -24.85 2.67 4.29
CA ASP A 323 -24.94 3.10 2.89
C ASP A 323 -24.33 2.03 1.95
N ASP A 324 -24.09 2.38 0.69
CA ASP A 324 -23.54 1.45 -0.32
C ASP A 324 -22.07 1.09 -0.06
N LYS A 325 -21.33 1.89 0.71
CA LYS A 325 -19.88 1.76 0.89
C LYS A 325 -19.46 1.53 2.33
N TYR A 326 -20.24 2.02 3.30
CA TYR A 326 -19.84 2.06 4.69
C TYR A 326 -20.95 1.64 5.65
N TYR A 327 -20.53 1.04 6.76
CA TYR A 327 -21.29 0.95 8.00
C TYR A 327 -20.93 2.17 8.84
N HIS A 328 -21.91 2.99 9.23
CA HIS A 328 -21.75 4.19 10.04
C HIS A 328 -22.26 3.96 11.45
N PHE A 329 -21.48 4.37 12.42
CA PHE A 329 -21.77 4.24 13.84
C PHE A 329 -21.69 5.61 14.51
N THR A 330 -22.64 5.86 15.40
CA THR A 330 -22.60 6.99 16.34
C THR A 330 -22.63 6.42 17.73
N TYR A 331 -21.61 6.67 18.52
CA TYR A 331 -21.47 6.23 19.91
C TYR A 331 -21.54 7.47 20.81
N ASN A 332 -22.53 7.53 21.69
CA ASN A 332 -22.77 8.62 22.64
C ASN A 332 -22.62 8.12 24.08
N ASP A 333 -22.01 8.93 24.93
CA ASP A 333 -22.05 8.75 26.38
C ASP A 333 -22.61 9.99 27.08
N ASN A 334 -22.80 9.89 28.40
CA ASN A 334 -23.26 10.98 29.26
C ASN A 334 -22.14 11.59 30.13
N GLY A 335 -20.86 11.36 29.78
CA GLY A 335 -19.70 11.86 30.52
C GLY A 335 -19.52 13.37 30.44
N PRO A 336 -18.36 13.90 30.89
CA PRO A 336 -18.09 15.36 30.94
C PRO A 336 -17.96 15.99 29.53
N GLY A 337 -17.83 15.18 28.47
CA GLY A 337 -17.58 15.65 27.11
C GLY A 337 -16.11 15.97 26.85
N ILE A 338 -15.81 16.38 25.62
CA ILE A 338 -14.46 16.77 25.17
C ILE A 338 -14.54 18.16 24.54
N ALA A 339 -13.71 19.10 25.02
CA ALA A 339 -13.66 20.45 24.47
C ALA A 339 -13.16 20.42 23.00
N LYS A 340 -13.72 21.29 22.15
CA LYS A 340 -13.48 21.29 20.69
C LYS A 340 -12.00 21.39 20.32
N GLU A 341 -11.19 22.07 21.10
CA GLU A 341 -9.74 22.24 20.89
C GLU A 341 -8.94 20.95 20.98
N TYR A 342 -9.52 19.89 21.60
CA TYR A 342 -8.89 18.58 21.75
C TYR A 342 -9.40 17.51 20.78
N TRP A 343 -10.42 17.77 19.96
CA TRP A 343 -11.07 16.75 19.13
C TRP A 343 -10.15 16.01 18.16
N GLU A 344 -9.15 16.68 17.63
CA GLU A 344 -8.13 16.05 16.78
C GLU A 344 -7.05 15.36 17.60
N LYS A 345 -6.64 16.00 18.72
CA LYS A 345 -5.53 15.56 19.54
C LYS A 345 -5.84 14.32 20.38
N VAL A 346 -7.10 14.10 20.78
CA VAL A 346 -7.48 12.92 21.59
C VAL A 346 -7.18 11.57 20.94
N PHE A 347 -6.92 11.57 19.63
CA PHE A 347 -6.52 10.38 18.90
C PHE A 347 -5.01 10.24 18.71
N ASP A 348 -4.21 11.19 19.19
CA ASP A 348 -2.76 11.11 19.14
C ASP A 348 -2.24 10.25 20.30
N MET A 349 -1.15 9.49 20.05
CA MET A 349 -0.58 8.61 21.08
C MET A 349 -0.05 9.43 22.26
N PHE A 350 -0.31 8.92 23.47
CA PHE A 350 0.12 9.51 24.75
C PHE A 350 -0.57 10.84 25.12
N GLU A 351 -1.54 11.29 24.35
CA GLU A 351 -2.34 12.47 24.68
C GLU A 351 -3.42 12.13 25.71
N THR A 352 -3.42 12.87 26.81
CA THR A 352 -4.39 12.75 27.91
C THR A 352 -4.90 14.11 28.31
N LEU A 353 -6.23 14.29 28.42
CA LEU A 353 -6.85 15.56 28.74
C LEU A 353 -6.76 15.93 30.24
N ASN A 354 -6.60 14.94 31.12
CA ASN A 354 -6.52 15.13 32.56
C ASN A 354 -5.33 14.35 33.15
N ASN A 355 -4.30 15.07 33.59
CA ASN A 355 -3.11 14.50 34.24
C ASN A 355 -3.28 14.27 35.76
N ILE A 356 -4.50 14.38 36.32
CA ILE A 356 -4.69 14.46 37.76
C ILE A 356 -4.33 13.16 38.47
N ASN A 357 -4.47 11.98 37.88
CA ASN A 357 -4.17 10.70 38.54
C ASN A 357 -3.16 9.80 37.82
N ASN A 358 -2.52 10.21 36.72
CA ASN A 358 -1.53 9.41 35.99
C ASN A 358 -1.97 7.93 35.66
N GLU A 359 -3.25 7.66 35.55
CA GLU A 359 -3.80 6.34 35.28
C GLU A 359 -4.13 6.14 33.80
N ASN A 360 -4.01 7.21 33.02
CA ASN A 360 -4.38 7.24 31.61
C ASN A 360 -3.12 7.19 30.73
N THR A 361 -3.04 6.21 29.85
CA THR A 361 -1.90 6.00 28.95
C THR A 361 -1.95 6.84 27.69
N GLY A 362 -3.16 7.27 27.25
CA GLY A 362 -3.38 8.00 26.02
C GLY A 362 -3.23 7.12 24.75
N ILE A 363 -3.29 5.79 24.86
CA ILE A 363 -3.13 4.86 23.74
C ILE A 363 -4.48 4.35 23.21
N GLY A 364 -5.48 4.25 24.08
CA GLY A 364 -6.77 3.62 23.72
C GLY A 364 -7.47 4.24 22.51
N LEU A 365 -7.62 5.58 22.44
CA LEU A 365 -8.24 6.25 21.29
C LEU A 365 -7.35 6.25 20.05
N ALA A 366 -6.03 6.28 20.20
CA ALA A 366 -5.08 6.09 19.09
C ALA A 366 -5.24 4.69 18.48
N THR A 367 -5.43 3.66 19.31
CA THR A 367 -5.74 2.28 18.88
C THR A 367 -7.05 2.22 18.11
N VAL A 368 -8.11 2.86 18.60
CA VAL A 368 -9.41 2.96 17.93
C VAL A 368 -9.26 3.57 16.54
N LYS A 369 -8.58 4.72 16.43
CA LYS A 369 -8.33 5.39 15.14
C LYS A 369 -7.55 4.50 14.18
N SER A 370 -6.54 3.79 14.66
CA SER A 370 -5.74 2.87 13.86
C SER A 370 -6.55 1.69 13.32
N ILE A 371 -7.37 1.04 14.16
CA ILE A 371 -8.26 -0.05 13.75
C ILE A 371 -9.23 0.42 12.69
N ILE A 372 -9.94 1.52 12.93
CA ILE A 372 -10.94 2.07 12.01
C ILE A 372 -10.32 2.42 10.66
N LYS A 373 -9.12 3.04 10.66
CA LYS A 373 -8.38 3.32 9.44
C LYS A 373 -8.01 2.04 8.66
N ARG A 374 -7.60 1.00 9.35
CA ARG A 374 -7.31 -0.33 8.72
C ARG A 374 -8.55 -0.99 8.15
N LEU A 375 -9.72 -0.76 8.75
CA LEU A 375 -11.02 -1.21 8.24
C LEU A 375 -11.56 -0.30 7.13
N GLY A 376 -10.73 0.61 6.58
CA GLY A 376 -11.06 1.48 5.47
C GLY A 376 -12.00 2.62 5.83
N GLY A 377 -12.09 2.98 7.10
CA GLY A 377 -12.97 4.03 7.60
C GLY A 377 -12.26 5.20 8.28
N GLU A 378 -13.07 6.05 8.92
CA GLU A 378 -12.64 7.24 9.64
C GLU A 378 -13.39 7.37 10.97
N ILE A 379 -12.78 8.05 11.95
CA ILE A 379 -13.39 8.40 13.23
C ILE A 379 -13.16 9.87 13.55
N TYR A 380 -14.18 10.50 14.12
CA TYR A 380 -14.11 11.88 14.64
C TYR A 380 -15.02 12.06 15.85
N VAL A 381 -14.79 13.14 16.61
CA VAL A 381 -15.58 13.54 17.79
C VAL A 381 -16.45 14.73 17.46
N LYS A 382 -17.63 14.79 18.05
CA LYS A 382 -18.53 15.96 18.04
C LYS A 382 -19.21 16.15 19.39
N HIS A 383 -19.85 17.29 19.57
CA HIS A 383 -20.88 17.44 20.59
C HIS A 383 -22.09 16.58 20.25
N ARG A 384 -22.79 16.11 21.29
CA ARG A 384 -24.05 15.38 21.10
C ARG A 384 -25.07 16.26 20.38
N GLU A 385 -25.71 15.72 19.36
CA GLU A 385 -26.71 16.44 18.54
C GLU A 385 -28.04 16.65 19.31
N ASP A 386 -28.31 15.81 20.33
CA ASP A 386 -29.50 15.92 21.19
C ASP A 386 -29.36 16.99 22.28
N GLY A 387 -28.25 17.71 22.34
CA GLY A 387 -27.99 18.76 23.33
C GLY A 387 -27.74 18.28 24.74
N LYS A 388 -27.70 16.96 24.99
CA LYS A 388 -27.35 16.39 26.29
C LYS A 388 -25.84 16.52 26.56
N LYS A 389 -25.48 16.41 27.84
CA LYS A 389 -24.10 16.31 28.28
C LYS A 389 -23.47 15.01 27.76
N GLY A 390 -22.16 15.04 27.46
CA GLY A 390 -21.42 13.88 27.01
C GLY A 390 -20.62 14.11 25.74
N VAL A 391 -20.06 13.02 25.20
CA VAL A 391 -19.33 13.03 23.93
C VAL A 391 -20.04 12.16 22.91
N SER A 392 -19.88 12.53 21.63
CA SER A 392 -20.36 11.76 20.49
C SER A 392 -19.18 11.38 19.60
N PHE A 393 -18.85 10.08 19.53
CA PHE A 393 -17.91 9.53 18.58
C PHE A 393 -18.67 9.05 17.34
N HIS A 394 -18.24 9.54 16.19
CA HIS A 394 -18.78 9.13 14.89
C HIS A 394 -17.68 8.38 14.14
N PHE A 395 -17.97 7.16 13.70
CA PHE A 395 -17.03 6.41 12.91
C PHE A 395 -17.70 5.59 11.83
N CYS A 396 -16.98 5.28 10.78
CA CYS A 396 -17.43 4.37 9.74
C CYS A 396 -16.38 3.26 9.50
N ILE A 397 -16.83 2.15 8.93
CA ILE A 397 -15.96 1.08 8.44
C ILE A 397 -16.44 0.66 7.06
N ALA A 398 -15.50 0.32 6.16
CA ALA A 398 -15.84 -0.06 4.79
C ALA A 398 -16.61 -1.39 4.75
N ILE A 399 -17.61 -1.46 3.87
CA ILE A 399 -18.27 -2.71 3.52
C ILE A 399 -17.35 -3.43 2.54
N ASN A 400 -16.60 -4.43 3.03
CA ASN A 400 -15.82 -5.28 2.15
C ASN A 400 -16.73 -6.37 1.58
N GLU A 401 -17.32 -6.11 0.42
CA GLU A 401 -17.78 -7.17 -0.44
C GLU A 401 -16.53 -7.79 -1.06
N ILE A 402 -16.17 -9.00 -0.63
CA ILE A 402 -15.23 -9.82 -1.40
C ILE A 402 -15.97 -10.08 -2.72
N VAL A 403 -15.51 -9.44 -3.79
CA VAL A 403 -15.87 -9.85 -5.14
C VAL A 403 -15.21 -11.21 -5.30
N ASP A 404 -16.01 -12.28 -5.21
CA ASP A 404 -15.61 -13.66 -5.52
C ASP A 404 -15.13 -13.78 -6.97
#